data_a251a5102e867215a561b5798f89a6c1
#
_entry.id   a251a5102e867215a561b5798f89a6c1
#
_cell.length_a   1.000
_cell.length_b   1.000
_cell.length_c   1.000
_cell.angle_alpha   90.00
_cell.angle_beta   90.00
_cell.angle_gamma   90.00
#
_symmetry.space_group_name_H-M   'P 1'
#
loop_
_entity.id
_entity.type
_entity.pdbx_description
1 polymer ?
#
loop_
_entity_poly.entity_id
_entity_poly.type
_entity_poly.pdbx_seq_one_letter_code
_entity_poly.pdbx_strand_id
1 'polypeptide(L)'
;MSTVKNYTSIDLASNALLLIGEETISSFTDDSTAALVAANLYELTYESLLTLHPWRFASTQVTLSRLTATPVSEWSYAYQLPADFLVAQHIDDATDMYQIYGDKLYSNNTTVILDYTFKPDESFLPAYFAELLEYRLASVFSIPITESASKGDYYATLAEKQMTKSKTIDSQMSPSSAPVGNSPLINFRS
;
A
#
# COMPACT_ATOMS: atom_id res chain seq x y z
N MET A 1 4.87 -18.59 -21.57
CA MET A 1 5.59 -17.97 -20.43
C MET A 1 5.06 -16.55 -20.31
N SER A 2 4.35 -16.24 -19.24
CA SER A 2 3.93 -14.86 -18.95
C SER A 2 5.20 -14.12 -18.51
N THR A 3 5.66 -13.18 -19.32
CA THR A 3 6.73 -12.26 -18.91
C THR A 3 6.15 -11.37 -17.84
N VAL A 4 6.52 -11.62 -16.60
CA VAL A 4 6.27 -10.65 -15.52
C VAL A 4 7.01 -9.38 -15.93
N LYS A 5 6.27 -8.31 -16.17
CA LYS A 5 6.88 -7.02 -16.50
C LYS A 5 7.41 -6.46 -15.20
N ASN A 6 8.72 -6.44 -15.04
CA ASN A 6 9.37 -5.79 -13.91
C ASN A 6 9.30 -4.28 -14.14
N TYR A 7 8.48 -3.60 -13.37
CA TYR A 7 8.42 -2.14 -13.36
C TYR A 7 9.59 -1.59 -12.55
N THR A 8 10.07 -0.42 -12.94
CA THR A 8 10.94 0.42 -12.12
C THR A 8 10.20 1.70 -11.75
N SER A 9 10.65 2.38 -10.70
CA SER A 9 10.10 3.69 -10.33
C SER A 9 10.17 4.70 -11.49
N ILE A 10 11.26 4.66 -12.28
CA ILE A 10 11.44 5.50 -13.46
C ILE A 10 10.43 5.15 -14.56
N ASP A 11 10.16 3.86 -14.81
CA ASP A 11 9.15 3.45 -15.80
C ASP A 11 7.76 3.97 -15.44
N LEU A 12 7.36 3.81 -14.17
CA LEU A 12 6.05 4.24 -13.68
C LEU A 12 5.90 5.76 -13.72
N ALA A 13 6.93 6.49 -13.30
CA ALA A 13 6.96 7.95 -13.40
C ALA A 13 6.92 8.42 -14.86
N SER A 14 7.70 7.81 -15.75
CA SER A 14 7.73 8.13 -17.18
C SER A 14 6.39 7.84 -17.85
N ASN A 15 5.73 6.72 -17.52
CA ASN A 15 4.39 6.41 -18.03
C ASN A 15 3.37 7.46 -17.56
N ALA A 16 3.45 7.89 -16.31
CA ALA A 16 2.59 8.96 -15.80
C ALA A 16 2.82 10.30 -16.50
N LEU A 17 4.08 10.64 -16.82
CA LEU A 17 4.43 11.83 -17.61
C LEU A 17 3.87 11.76 -19.03
N LEU A 18 3.99 10.62 -19.71
CA LEU A 18 3.40 10.41 -21.03
C LEU A 18 1.88 10.58 -21.02
N LEU A 19 1.19 10.14 -19.96
CA LEU A 19 -0.26 10.32 -19.84
C LEU A 19 -0.68 11.79 -19.84
N ILE A 20 0.12 12.66 -19.26
CA ILE A 20 -0.17 14.12 -19.25
C ILE A 20 0.40 14.85 -20.47
N GLY A 21 1.08 14.14 -21.40
CA GLY A 21 1.62 14.68 -22.63
C GLY A 21 3.01 15.26 -22.52
N GLU A 22 3.79 14.81 -21.54
CA GLU A 22 5.18 15.21 -21.30
C GLU A 22 6.16 14.15 -21.79
N GLU A 23 7.44 14.51 -21.90
CA GLU A 23 8.53 13.59 -22.23
C GLU A 23 8.86 12.68 -21.06
N THR A 24 9.41 11.51 -21.37
CA THR A 24 9.90 10.57 -20.36
C THR A 24 11.18 11.07 -19.71
N ILE A 25 11.45 10.61 -18.48
CA ILE A 25 12.71 10.84 -17.78
C ILE A 25 13.55 9.56 -17.80
N SER A 26 14.86 9.72 -17.78
CA SER A 26 15.82 8.60 -17.66
C SER A 26 16.31 8.42 -16.22
N SER A 27 16.19 9.46 -15.41
CA SER A 27 16.57 9.49 -13.99
C SER A 27 15.77 10.56 -13.26
N PHE A 28 15.54 10.37 -11.96
CA PHE A 28 15.01 11.44 -11.09
C PHE A 28 15.99 12.61 -10.89
N THR A 29 17.23 12.46 -11.36
CA THR A 29 18.25 13.51 -11.31
C THR A 29 18.45 14.24 -12.65
N ASP A 30 17.60 13.97 -13.65
CA ASP A 30 17.65 14.68 -14.93
C ASP A 30 17.40 16.19 -14.71
N ASP A 31 18.05 17.03 -15.50
CA ASP A 31 17.89 18.49 -15.41
C ASP A 31 16.61 18.94 -16.15
N SER A 32 15.47 18.59 -15.58
CA SER A 32 14.15 18.94 -16.09
C SER A 32 13.13 19.16 -14.97
N THR A 33 12.12 19.99 -15.23
CA THR A 33 11.01 20.21 -14.28
C THR A 33 10.26 18.92 -14.02
N ALA A 34 10.08 18.08 -15.03
CA ALA A 34 9.40 16.79 -14.90
C ALA A 34 10.14 15.85 -13.94
N ALA A 35 11.46 15.73 -14.05
CA ALA A 35 12.28 14.92 -13.16
C ALA A 35 12.25 15.46 -11.71
N LEU A 36 12.34 16.76 -11.54
CA LEU A 36 12.26 17.39 -10.22
C LEU A 36 10.91 17.13 -9.54
N VAL A 37 9.82 17.26 -10.27
CA VAL A 37 8.46 16.98 -9.75
C VAL A 37 8.32 15.51 -9.43
N ALA A 38 8.77 14.62 -10.32
CA ALA A 38 8.72 13.19 -10.10
C ALA A 38 9.54 12.76 -8.88
N ALA A 39 10.77 13.28 -8.73
CA ALA A 39 11.64 13.00 -7.57
C ALA A 39 10.98 13.37 -6.23
N ASN A 40 10.22 14.46 -6.19
CA ASN A 40 9.60 14.94 -4.95
C ASN A 40 8.24 14.26 -4.63
N LEU A 41 7.48 13.84 -5.65
CA LEU A 41 6.10 13.39 -5.45
C LEU A 41 5.92 11.88 -5.62
N TYR A 42 6.84 11.18 -6.27
CA TYR A 42 6.72 9.75 -6.57
C TYR A 42 6.55 8.93 -5.29
N GLU A 43 7.52 9.04 -4.40
CA GLU A 43 7.62 8.23 -3.18
C GLU A 43 6.41 8.41 -2.27
N LEU A 44 6.07 9.66 -1.99
CA LEU A 44 4.91 10.01 -1.17
C LEU A 44 3.61 9.48 -1.77
N THR A 45 3.46 9.56 -3.10
CA THR A 45 2.26 9.07 -3.80
C THR A 45 2.16 7.55 -3.73
N TYR A 46 3.27 6.85 -3.92
CA TYR A 46 3.34 5.39 -3.85
C TYR A 46 2.99 4.89 -2.45
N GLU A 47 3.67 5.38 -1.42
CA GLU A 47 3.41 5.01 -0.03
C GLU A 47 1.98 5.34 0.41
N SER A 48 1.47 6.50 0.02
CA SER A 48 0.08 6.90 0.29
C SER A 48 -0.93 5.88 -0.28
N LEU A 49 -0.73 5.41 -1.52
CA LEU A 49 -1.60 4.40 -2.12
C LEU A 49 -1.53 3.05 -1.40
N LEU A 50 -0.35 2.65 -0.92
CA LEU A 50 -0.17 1.42 -0.17
C LEU A 50 -0.96 1.43 1.14
N THR A 51 -1.09 2.59 1.79
CA THR A 51 -1.80 2.72 3.07
C THR A 51 -3.33 2.72 2.94
N LEU A 52 -3.89 2.90 1.73
CA LEU A 52 -5.34 3.03 1.51
C LEU A 52 -6.11 1.70 1.52
N HIS A 53 -5.40 0.57 1.46
CA HIS A 53 -5.99 -0.75 1.45
C HIS A 53 -4.95 -1.79 1.89
N PRO A 54 -5.33 -2.85 2.61
CA PRO A 54 -4.41 -3.95 2.94
C PRO A 54 -4.16 -4.82 1.70
N TRP A 55 -3.34 -4.31 0.78
CA TRP A 55 -3.00 -4.98 -0.47
C TRP A 55 -2.29 -6.31 -0.19
N ARG A 56 -2.73 -7.38 -0.82
CA ARG A 56 -2.16 -8.73 -0.63
C ARG A 56 -0.69 -8.80 -0.99
N PHE A 57 -0.29 -8.16 -2.09
CA PHE A 57 1.11 -8.13 -2.53
C PHE A 57 2.03 -7.29 -1.63
N ALA A 58 1.47 -6.41 -0.81
CA ALA A 58 2.17 -5.52 0.11
C ALA A 58 1.89 -5.84 1.59
N SER A 59 1.34 -7.02 1.88
CA SER A 59 1.05 -7.48 3.23
C SER A 59 2.02 -8.58 3.64
N THR A 60 2.50 -8.53 4.87
CA THR A 60 3.37 -9.56 5.44
C THR A 60 3.12 -9.71 6.93
N GLN A 61 3.67 -10.77 7.51
CA GLN A 61 3.55 -11.11 8.92
C GLN A 61 4.92 -11.25 9.55
N VAL A 62 5.11 -10.71 10.75
CA VAL A 62 6.37 -10.81 11.48
C VAL A 62 6.15 -10.94 12.99
N THR A 63 6.97 -11.77 13.64
CA THR A 63 7.07 -11.75 15.11
C THR A 63 7.95 -10.60 15.53
N LEU A 64 7.39 -9.65 16.28
CA LEU A 64 8.10 -8.45 16.71
C LEU A 64 9.14 -8.74 17.80
N SER A 65 10.27 -8.03 17.73
CA SER A 65 11.32 -8.08 18.76
C SER A 65 10.93 -7.22 19.95
N ARG A 66 10.81 -7.86 21.13
CA ARG A 66 10.51 -7.16 22.38
C ARG A 66 11.71 -6.32 22.83
N LEU A 67 11.44 -5.09 23.22
CA LEU A 67 12.44 -4.20 23.80
C LEU A 67 12.64 -4.51 25.30
N THR A 68 13.85 -4.28 25.79
CA THR A 68 14.20 -4.47 27.21
C THR A 68 13.69 -3.33 28.09
N ALA A 69 13.46 -2.15 27.50
CA ALA A 69 12.93 -1.00 28.22
C ALA A 69 11.46 -1.21 28.60
N THR A 70 11.13 -0.99 29.86
CA THR A 70 9.75 -1.04 30.35
C THR A 70 8.99 0.19 29.91
N PRO A 71 7.76 0.05 29.37
CA PRO A 71 6.89 1.18 29.07
C PRO A 71 6.62 2.07 30.29
N VAL A 72 6.35 3.35 30.07
CA VAL A 72 6.16 4.35 31.14
C VAL A 72 4.76 4.25 31.77
N SER A 73 3.77 3.74 31.06
CA SER A 73 2.37 3.65 31.53
C SER A 73 1.74 2.30 31.15
N GLU A 74 0.49 2.18 31.25
CA GLU A 74 -0.49 1.08 31.13
C GLU A 74 -0.12 -0.21 30.34
N TRP A 75 0.95 -0.19 29.53
CA TRP A 75 1.41 -1.33 28.75
C TRP A 75 2.53 -2.09 29.45
N SER A 76 2.50 -3.41 29.36
CA SER A 76 3.53 -4.28 29.96
C SER A 76 4.79 -4.38 29.12
N TYR A 77 4.67 -4.29 27.80
CA TYR A 77 5.76 -4.54 26.86
C TYR A 77 5.75 -3.55 25.70
N ALA A 78 6.94 -3.28 25.15
CA ALA A 78 7.15 -2.51 23.93
C ALA A 78 7.91 -3.36 22.92
N TYR A 79 7.57 -3.19 21.65
CA TYR A 79 8.11 -3.92 20.52
C TYR A 79 8.60 -2.96 19.46
N GLN A 80 9.73 -3.28 18.79
CA GLN A 80 10.24 -2.51 17.69
C GLN A 80 9.44 -2.84 16.42
N LEU A 81 8.92 -1.81 15.73
CA LEU A 81 8.33 -1.97 14.40
C LEU A 81 9.41 -2.22 13.34
N PRO A 82 9.10 -2.98 12.27
CA PRO A 82 10.00 -3.17 11.13
C PRO A 82 10.36 -1.84 10.45
N ALA A 83 11.53 -1.77 9.82
CA ALA A 83 12.00 -0.55 9.14
C ALA A 83 11.16 -0.20 7.89
N ASP A 84 10.52 -1.20 7.27
CA ASP A 84 9.66 -1.09 6.10
C ASP A 84 8.17 -0.97 6.45
N PHE A 85 7.85 -0.79 7.73
CA PHE A 85 6.49 -0.67 8.23
C PHE A 85 5.80 0.59 7.72
N LEU A 86 4.61 0.43 7.12
CA LEU A 86 3.75 1.54 6.74
C LEU A 86 2.48 1.62 7.61
N VAL A 87 1.73 0.53 7.70
CA VAL A 87 0.45 0.48 8.44
C VAL A 87 0.25 -0.89 9.07
N ALA A 88 -0.13 -0.92 10.35
CA ALA A 88 -0.57 -2.14 11.02
C ALA A 88 -1.96 -2.55 10.51
N GLN A 89 -2.13 -3.83 10.22
CA GLN A 89 -3.42 -4.39 9.83
C GLN A 89 -4.07 -5.13 11.01
N HIS A 90 -3.30 -5.98 11.67
CA HIS A 90 -3.79 -6.88 12.70
C HIS A 90 -2.63 -7.38 13.58
N ILE A 91 -2.92 -7.76 14.82
CA ILE A 91 -2.03 -8.59 15.63
C ILE A 91 -2.70 -9.93 15.91
N ASP A 92 -1.92 -11.02 15.90
CA ASP A 92 -2.43 -12.35 16.21
C ASP A 92 -2.58 -12.52 17.73
N ASP A 93 -3.70 -12.03 18.26
CA ASP A 93 -4.13 -12.24 19.63
C ASP A 93 -5.64 -12.05 19.79
N ALA A 94 -6.24 -12.85 20.67
CA ALA A 94 -7.66 -12.83 20.98
C ALA A 94 -8.18 -11.51 21.58
N THR A 95 -7.31 -10.67 22.13
CA THR A 95 -7.68 -9.38 22.75
C THR A 95 -7.41 -8.18 21.85
N ASP A 96 -6.57 -8.31 20.83
CA ASP A 96 -6.19 -7.29 19.82
C ASP A 96 -5.88 -5.88 20.37
N MET A 97 -5.55 -5.80 21.66
CA MET A 97 -5.26 -4.52 22.29
C MET A 97 -3.78 -4.18 22.13
N TYR A 98 -3.53 -3.18 21.32
CA TYR A 98 -2.20 -2.59 21.14
C TYR A 98 -2.30 -1.09 20.86
N GLN A 99 -1.18 -0.41 20.99
CA GLN A 99 -1.04 0.98 20.59
C GLN A 99 0.31 1.22 19.93
N ILE A 100 0.33 2.07 18.90
CA ILE A 100 1.56 2.46 18.21
C ILE A 100 1.87 3.90 18.55
N TYR A 101 3.09 4.13 19.08
CA TYR A 101 3.66 5.44 19.29
C TYR A 101 5.03 5.51 18.62
N GLY A 102 5.15 6.37 17.62
CA GLY A 102 6.37 6.50 16.83
C GLY A 102 6.72 5.20 16.11
N ASP A 103 7.88 4.66 16.40
CA ASP A 103 8.43 3.43 15.81
C ASP A 103 8.20 2.17 16.67
N LYS A 104 7.31 2.25 17.67
CA LYS A 104 7.08 1.18 18.65
C LYS A 104 5.63 0.79 18.77
N LEU A 105 5.40 -0.52 18.89
CA LEU A 105 4.12 -1.10 19.26
C LEU A 105 4.14 -1.48 20.74
N TYR A 106 3.08 -1.12 21.46
CA TYR A 106 2.87 -1.41 22.86
C TYR A 106 1.73 -2.40 23.03
N SER A 107 1.94 -3.42 23.86
CA SER A 107 0.94 -4.45 24.15
C SER A 107 1.19 -5.07 25.53
N ASN A 108 0.19 -5.76 26.06
CA ASN A 108 0.31 -6.55 27.28
C ASN A 108 0.70 -8.02 27.00
N ASN A 109 0.81 -8.40 25.74
CA ASN A 109 1.17 -9.73 25.31
C ASN A 109 2.67 -9.97 25.38
N THR A 110 3.09 -11.14 25.79
CA THR A 110 4.51 -11.51 25.88
C THR A 110 5.16 -11.75 24.52
N THR A 111 4.37 -12.03 23.51
CA THR A 111 4.76 -12.21 22.11
C THR A 111 3.73 -11.51 21.25
N VAL A 112 4.16 -10.79 20.22
CA VAL A 112 3.30 -10.12 19.26
C VAL A 112 3.70 -10.55 17.86
N ILE A 113 2.74 -11.09 17.12
CA ILE A 113 2.84 -11.32 15.68
C ILE A 113 2.02 -10.23 15.02
N LEU A 114 2.68 -9.44 14.19
CA LEU A 114 2.07 -8.28 13.52
C LEU A 114 1.87 -8.58 12.05
N ASP A 115 0.64 -8.43 11.58
CA ASP A 115 0.29 -8.32 10.17
C ASP A 115 0.32 -6.84 9.78
N TYR A 116 1.10 -6.50 8.77
CA TYR A 116 1.27 -5.11 8.38
C TYR A 116 1.45 -4.93 6.88
N THR A 117 1.18 -3.71 6.41
CA THR A 117 1.51 -3.27 5.06
C THR A 117 2.94 -2.78 5.05
N PHE A 118 3.76 -3.34 4.16
CA PHE A 118 5.13 -2.90 3.90
C PHE A 118 5.23 -2.26 2.52
N LYS A 119 6.37 -1.63 2.24
CA LYS A 119 6.67 -1.10 0.92
C LYS A 119 7.42 -2.13 0.09
N PRO A 120 6.78 -2.78 -0.91
CA PRO A 120 7.47 -3.66 -1.84
C PRO A 120 8.29 -2.88 -2.85
N ASP A 121 9.30 -3.54 -3.45
CA ASP A 121 9.98 -3.05 -4.64
C ASP A 121 9.00 -3.04 -5.83
N GLU A 122 9.13 -2.05 -6.71
CA GLU A 122 8.23 -1.84 -7.85
C GLU A 122 8.20 -3.02 -8.82
N SER A 123 9.25 -3.82 -8.87
CA SER A 123 9.32 -5.05 -9.70
C SER A 123 8.30 -6.11 -9.31
N PHE A 124 7.76 -6.05 -8.09
CA PHE A 124 6.73 -6.96 -7.57
C PHE A 124 5.30 -6.43 -7.71
N LEU A 125 5.11 -5.24 -8.28
CA LEU A 125 3.79 -4.64 -8.40
C LEU A 125 2.92 -5.40 -9.39
N PRO A 126 1.69 -5.79 -9.00
CA PRO A 126 0.71 -6.33 -9.94
C PRO A 126 0.26 -5.24 -10.92
N ALA A 127 -0.06 -5.64 -12.14
CA ALA A 127 -0.45 -4.71 -13.21
C ALA A 127 -1.63 -3.79 -12.83
N TYR A 128 -2.61 -4.32 -12.07
CA TYR A 128 -3.76 -3.53 -11.63
C TYR A 128 -3.37 -2.39 -10.67
N PHE A 129 -2.32 -2.59 -9.88
CA PHE A 129 -1.81 -1.57 -8.96
C PHE A 129 -0.85 -0.62 -9.68
N ALA A 130 -0.02 -1.11 -10.59
CA ALA A 130 0.85 -0.27 -11.41
C ALA A 130 0.02 0.76 -12.22
N GLU A 131 -1.06 0.33 -12.87
CA GLU A 131 -2.00 1.23 -13.57
C GLU A 131 -2.64 2.26 -12.63
N LEU A 132 -3.02 1.85 -11.42
CA LEU A 132 -3.54 2.75 -10.41
C LEU A 132 -2.51 3.82 -10.01
N LEU A 133 -1.27 3.40 -9.78
CA LEU A 133 -0.18 4.30 -9.42
C LEU A 133 0.13 5.29 -10.54
N GLU A 134 0.17 4.83 -11.79
CA GLU A 134 0.37 5.70 -12.96
C GLU A 134 -0.72 6.79 -13.07
N TYR A 135 -2.00 6.45 -12.90
CA TYR A 135 -3.08 7.44 -12.90
C TYR A 135 -2.98 8.41 -11.73
N ARG A 136 -2.61 7.93 -10.56
CA ARG A 136 -2.45 8.80 -9.39
C ARG A 136 -1.27 9.74 -9.55
N LEU A 137 -0.13 9.26 -10.08
CA LEU A 137 1.03 10.09 -10.41
C LEU A 137 0.66 11.13 -11.48
N ALA A 138 -0.01 10.72 -12.57
CA ALA A 138 -0.47 11.63 -13.60
C ALA A 138 -1.36 12.75 -13.04
N SER A 139 -2.23 12.44 -12.08
CA SER A 139 -3.06 13.43 -11.39
C SER A 139 -2.21 14.46 -10.64
N VAL A 140 -1.25 14.00 -9.81
CA VAL A 140 -0.45 14.92 -8.98
C VAL A 140 0.62 15.66 -9.76
N PHE A 141 1.10 15.11 -10.90
CA PHE A 141 2.06 15.76 -11.79
C PHE A 141 1.43 16.83 -12.69
N SER A 142 0.12 16.72 -12.98
CA SER A 142 -0.58 17.59 -13.94
C SER A 142 -0.46 19.08 -13.61
N ILE A 143 -0.70 19.47 -12.37
CA ILE A 143 -0.68 20.88 -11.98
C ILE A 143 0.73 21.47 -12.03
N PRO A 144 1.74 20.89 -11.37
CA PRO A 144 3.07 21.49 -11.33
C PRO A 144 3.80 21.46 -12.68
N ILE A 145 3.45 20.55 -13.60
CA ILE A 145 4.16 20.41 -14.89
C ILE A 145 3.39 21.09 -16.03
N THR A 146 2.07 20.85 -16.12
CA THR A 146 1.27 21.29 -17.27
C THR A 146 0.36 22.49 -16.94
N GLU A 147 0.38 22.98 -15.70
CA GLU A 147 -0.50 24.06 -15.19
C GLU A 147 -2.00 23.79 -15.43
N SER A 148 -2.38 22.51 -15.59
CA SER A 148 -3.73 22.09 -15.97
C SER A 148 -4.44 21.34 -14.82
N ALA A 149 -5.29 22.05 -14.09
CA ALA A 149 -6.16 21.47 -13.08
C ALA A 149 -7.15 20.45 -13.70
N SER A 150 -7.64 20.72 -14.92
CA SER A 150 -8.58 19.81 -15.62
C SER A 150 -7.95 18.45 -15.92
N LYS A 151 -6.68 18.39 -16.30
CA LYS A 151 -5.96 17.11 -16.45
C LYS A 151 -5.82 16.42 -15.09
N GLY A 152 -5.47 17.16 -14.03
CA GLY A 152 -5.36 16.65 -12.68
C GLY A 152 -6.67 15.99 -12.21
N ASP A 153 -7.80 16.67 -12.37
CA ASP A 153 -9.14 16.15 -12.01
C ASP A 153 -9.53 14.94 -12.86
N TYR A 154 -9.21 14.95 -14.15
CA TYR A 154 -9.47 13.83 -15.04
C TYR A 154 -8.74 12.56 -14.58
N TYR A 155 -7.43 12.64 -14.33
CA TYR A 155 -6.64 11.51 -13.86
C TYR A 155 -6.96 11.11 -12.41
N ALA A 156 -7.33 12.04 -11.55
CA ALA A 156 -7.86 11.73 -10.22
C ALA A 156 -9.11 10.84 -10.32
N THR A 157 -10.05 11.20 -11.20
CA THR A 157 -11.26 10.41 -11.44
C THR A 157 -10.95 9.00 -11.99
N LEU A 158 -9.96 8.88 -12.89
CA LEU A 158 -9.51 7.57 -13.38
C LEU A 158 -8.86 6.74 -12.27
N ALA A 159 -8.03 7.36 -11.44
CA ALA A 159 -7.41 6.69 -10.29
C ALA A 159 -8.46 6.15 -9.30
N GLU A 160 -9.52 6.90 -9.00
CA GLU A 160 -10.61 6.44 -8.13
C GLU A 160 -11.37 5.23 -8.72
N LYS A 161 -11.66 5.28 -10.02
CA LYS A 161 -12.29 4.14 -10.72
C LYS A 161 -11.37 2.92 -10.72
N GLN A 162 -10.08 3.12 -10.97
CA GLN A 162 -9.08 2.04 -10.96
C GLN A 162 -8.87 1.50 -9.53
N MET A 163 -8.89 2.34 -8.50
CA MET A 163 -8.83 1.92 -7.11
C MET A 163 -9.92 0.91 -6.78
N THR A 164 -11.15 1.17 -7.20
CA THR A 164 -12.29 0.26 -6.96
C THR A 164 -12.09 -1.09 -7.65
N LYS A 165 -11.62 -1.10 -8.90
CA LYS A 165 -11.31 -2.33 -9.65
C LYS A 165 -10.15 -3.08 -8.99
N SER A 166 -9.09 -2.37 -8.63
CA SER A 166 -7.88 -2.95 -8.01
C SER A 166 -8.22 -3.63 -6.69
N LYS A 167 -9.02 -3.00 -5.83
CA LYS A 167 -9.50 -3.62 -4.58
C LYS A 167 -10.30 -4.89 -4.83
N THR A 168 -11.14 -4.90 -5.86
CA THR A 168 -11.93 -6.09 -6.23
C THR A 168 -11.03 -7.24 -6.67
N ILE A 169 -10.04 -6.97 -7.53
CA ILE A 169 -9.10 -7.99 -8.03
C ILE A 169 -8.25 -8.53 -6.87
N ASP A 170 -7.71 -7.64 -6.04
CA ASP A 170 -6.87 -8.01 -4.90
C ASP A 170 -7.63 -8.90 -3.90
N SER A 171 -8.90 -8.56 -3.63
CA SER A 171 -9.75 -9.35 -2.73
C SER A 171 -10.05 -10.75 -3.27
N GLN A 172 -10.11 -10.94 -4.59
CA GLN A 172 -10.32 -12.25 -5.22
C GLN A 172 -9.11 -13.19 -5.07
N MET A 173 -7.93 -12.67 -4.79
CA MET A 173 -6.72 -13.49 -4.54
C MET A 173 -6.72 -14.18 -3.17
N SER A 174 -7.66 -13.84 -2.28
CA SER A 174 -7.91 -14.58 -1.04
C SER A 174 -9.15 -15.42 -1.23
N PRO A 175 -9.05 -16.76 -1.29
CA PRO A 175 -10.25 -17.59 -1.24
C PRO A 175 -10.95 -17.29 0.10
N SER A 176 -12.14 -16.70 0.04
CA SER A 176 -13.00 -16.67 1.20
C SER A 176 -13.22 -18.12 1.61
N SER A 177 -12.70 -18.53 2.76
CA SER A 177 -13.22 -19.71 3.42
C SER A 177 -14.71 -19.41 3.61
N ALA A 178 -15.55 -20.00 2.75
CA ALA A 178 -16.99 -19.95 3.00
C ALA A 178 -17.14 -20.44 4.43
N PRO A 179 -17.84 -19.72 5.31
CA PRO A 179 -18.15 -20.27 6.61
C PRO A 179 -18.84 -21.60 6.35
N VAL A 180 -18.18 -22.70 6.72
CA VAL A 180 -18.84 -24.01 6.85
C VAL A 180 -19.74 -23.85 8.08
N GLY A 181 -20.72 -22.95 7.93
CA GLY A 181 -21.74 -22.73 8.93
C GLY A 181 -22.77 -23.82 8.76
N ASN A 182 -22.89 -24.67 9.75
CA ASN A 182 -24.15 -25.33 10.02
C ASN A 182 -25.25 -24.24 9.98
N SER A 183 -25.86 -24.05 8.82
CA SER A 183 -27.06 -23.26 8.73
C SER A 183 -28.13 -24.03 9.49
N PRO A 184 -28.66 -23.52 10.62
CA PRO A 184 -29.73 -24.18 11.36
C PRO A 184 -31.01 -24.38 10.53
N LEU A 185 -31.09 -23.80 9.34
CA LEU A 185 -32.21 -23.88 8.42
C LEU A 185 -32.24 -25.17 7.57
N ILE A 186 -31.17 -25.98 7.59
CA ILE A 186 -31.18 -27.26 6.82
C ILE A 186 -31.79 -28.42 7.60
N ASN A 187 -32.00 -28.30 8.90
CA ASN A 187 -32.51 -29.39 9.76
C ASN A 187 -34.03 -29.40 9.93
N PHE A 188 -34.80 -28.62 9.20
CA PHE A 188 -36.26 -28.64 9.27
C PHE A 188 -36.96 -29.43 8.13
N ARG A 189 -36.24 -30.35 7.46
CA ARG A 189 -36.84 -31.20 6.43
C ARG A 189 -36.45 -32.67 6.62
N SER A 190 -37.01 -33.28 7.67
CA SER A 190 -37.16 -34.71 7.82
C SER A 190 -38.41 -35.00 8.65
#